data_7d18a1ff38c198d7dc1c7eb372b9bbd7
#
_entry.id   7d18a1ff38c198d7dc1c7eb372b9bbd7
#
_cell.length_a   1.000
_cell.length_b   1.000
_cell.length_c   1.000
_cell.angle_alpha   90.00
_cell.angle_beta   90.00
_cell.angle_gamma   90.00
#
_symmetry.space_group_name_H-M   'P 1'
#
loop_
_entity.id
_entity.type
_entity.pdbx_description
1 polymer ?
#
loop_
_entity_poly.entity_id
_entity_poly.type
_entity_poly.pdbx_seq_one_letter_code
_entity_poly.pdbx_strand_id
1 'polypeptide(L)'
;MCKNWIIITIIVLHSFLQKGFSQEDYVVNQSKFLQKSNPSFLGMNQLNRVGVLYNSLRINESTAMDNKYAFGSIAFQDKNFSLGFDINSFRLNDTGMITSLVNFSYIYKIQISNYSYFLPSVSLGLGSSRVNVENLVFEDQLNTATGFISTESIDPLAPLISSVNYFDLGASFIIHNEFYMVGLSLKHLNKPNVSYNKEVPYAKPISVGIQAGYEFNINPFERSLLPRFSYLYTFLNLNKYGDSTYIGLAEEFQFGEFAFGFTQQAASINSFALNNIGLTMGLALENFDFGLHYNFPNRKPGTVFSPSIFELSIIFDFSIYRRNNRGLYKKLQIDNYY
;
A
#
# COMPACT_ATOMS: atom_id res chain seq x y z
N MET A 1 -13.64 29.80 -19.54
CA MET A 1 -13.70 29.29 -18.12
C MET A 1 -12.72 28.16 -17.82
N CYS A 2 -12.41 27.21 -18.72
CA CYS A 2 -11.46 26.13 -18.46
C CYS A 2 -10.01 26.55 -18.13
N LYS A 3 -9.52 27.66 -18.70
CA LYS A 3 -8.12 28.08 -18.54
C LYS A 3 -7.74 28.45 -17.08
N ASN A 4 -8.68 29.01 -16.33
CA ASN A 4 -8.45 29.41 -14.94
C ASN A 4 -8.42 28.22 -13.97
N TRP A 5 -9.13 27.15 -14.27
CA TRP A 5 -9.12 25.93 -13.47
C TRP A 5 -7.78 25.19 -13.56
N ILE A 6 -7.16 25.19 -14.73
CA ILE A 6 -5.83 24.59 -14.94
C ILE A 6 -4.77 25.35 -14.12
N ILE A 7 -4.84 26.67 -14.07
CA ILE A 7 -3.91 27.51 -13.30
C ILE A 7 -4.10 27.28 -11.80
N ILE A 8 -5.35 27.19 -11.32
CA ILE A 8 -5.65 26.88 -9.91
C ILE A 8 -5.13 25.50 -9.55
N THR A 9 -5.31 24.50 -10.40
CA THR A 9 -4.78 23.14 -10.18
C THR A 9 -3.26 23.15 -10.11
N ILE A 10 -2.57 23.90 -10.96
CA ILE A 10 -1.11 24.03 -10.95
C ILE A 10 -0.62 24.79 -9.70
N ILE A 11 -1.33 25.81 -9.25
CA ILE A 11 -0.98 26.58 -8.03
C ILE A 11 -1.19 25.71 -6.77
N VAL A 12 -2.28 24.95 -6.72
CA VAL A 12 -2.52 24.00 -5.62
C VAL A 12 -1.45 22.89 -5.61
N LEU A 13 -1.02 22.41 -6.78
CA LEU A 13 0.10 21.45 -6.86
C LEU A 13 1.43 22.03 -6.35
N HIS A 14 1.69 23.33 -6.59
CA HIS A 14 2.94 23.98 -6.16
C HIS A 14 3.02 24.31 -4.66
N SER A 15 1.88 24.45 -3.97
CA SER A 15 1.85 24.79 -2.54
C SER A 15 2.23 23.62 -1.61
N PHE A 16 2.42 22.41 -2.14
CA PHE A 16 2.81 21.21 -1.37
C PHE A 16 4.31 20.90 -1.37
N LEU A 17 5.16 21.84 -1.81
CA LEU A 17 6.60 21.61 -1.94
C LEU A 17 7.34 21.94 -0.63
N GLN A 18 7.45 20.99 0.30
CA GLN A 18 8.39 21.07 1.42
C GLN A 18 9.02 19.71 1.74
N LYS A 19 10.24 19.78 2.31
CA LYS A 19 11.22 18.71 2.55
C LYS A 19 10.63 17.51 3.29
N GLY A 20 10.91 16.30 2.85
CA GLY A 20 10.37 15.12 3.46
C GLY A 20 11.23 13.87 3.44
N PHE A 21 11.06 13.06 4.46
CA PHE A 21 11.70 11.78 4.66
C PHE A 21 10.70 10.64 4.52
N SER A 22 11.18 9.52 3.92
CA SER A 22 10.65 8.16 4.02
C SER A 22 9.22 7.87 3.57
N GLN A 23 9.12 7.11 2.51
CA GLN A 23 7.89 6.40 2.11
C GLN A 23 7.69 5.20 3.05
N GLU A 24 6.54 5.10 3.70
CA GLU A 24 6.26 4.03 4.66
C GLU A 24 5.66 2.77 4.03
N ASP A 25 5.04 2.91 2.87
CA ASP A 25 4.37 1.82 2.15
C ASP A 25 5.02 1.55 0.80
N TYR A 26 5.60 0.36 0.66
CA TYR A 26 6.27 -0.07 -0.57
C TYR A 26 5.44 -1.06 -1.41
N VAL A 27 4.17 -1.26 -1.08
CA VAL A 27 3.27 -2.02 -1.94
C VAL A 27 2.84 -1.16 -3.11
N VAL A 28 3.20 -1.57 -4.30
CA VAL A 28 3.08 -0.78 -5.52
C VAL A 28 1.83 -1.14 -6.30
N ASN A 29 1.43 -2.41 -6.31
CA ASN A 29 0.19 -2.84 -6.92
C ASN A 29 -1.01 -2.53 -6.01
N GLN A 30 -1.26 -1.23 -5.83
CA GLN A 30 -2.31 -0.74 -4.95
C GLN A 30 -3.71 -1.03 -5.48
N SER A 31 -3.88 -1.20 -6.79
CA SER A 31 -5.17 -1.61 -7.38
C SER A 31 -5.60 -3.01 -6.97
N LYS A 32 -4.65 -3.89 -6.63
CA LYS A 32 -4.91 -5.24 -6.16
C LYS A 32 -4.95 -5.34 -4.63
N PHE A 33 -4.13 -4.53 -3.93
CA PHE A 33 -4.00 -4.52 -2.47
C PHE A 33 -4.52 -3.21 -1.86
N LEU A 34 -5.75 -2.85 -2.20
CA LEU A 34 -6.44 -1.63 -1.76
C LEU A 34 -6.45 -1.49 -0.21
N GLN A 35 -6.58 -2.61 0.50
CA GLN A 35 -6.60 -2.67 1.97
C GLN A 35 -5.29 -2.19 2.62
N LYS A 36 -4.18 -2.24 1.89
CA LYS A 36 -2.91 -1.71 2.39
C LYS A 36 -2.94 -0.19 2.49
N SER A 37 -3.60 0.47 1.55
CA SER A 37 -3.80 1.92 1.57
C SER A 37 -4.88 2.32 2.57
N ASN A 38 -5.99 1.56 2.62
CA ASN A 38 -7.14 1.86 3.45
C ASN A 38 -7.80 0.57 3.96
N PRO A 39 -7.73 0.29 5.28
CA PRO A 39 -8.28 -0.92 5.88
C PRO A 39 -9.76 -1.19 5.64
N SER A 40 -10.57 -0.15 5.36
CA SER A 40 -12.00 -0.30 5.05
C SER A 40 -12.27 -1.20 3.85
N PHE A 41 -11.28 -1.36 2.94
CA PHE A 41 -11.39 -2.28 1.81
C PHE A 41 -11.48 -3.76 2.20
N LEU A 42 -11.08 -4.13 3.41
CA LEU A 42 -11.26 -5.49 3.92
C LEU A 42 -12.72 -5.84 4.13
N GLY A 43 -13.59 -4.84 4.29
CA GLY A 43 -15.05 -5.01 4.39
C GLY A 43 -15.81 -4.86 3.06
N MET A 44 -15.13 -4.43 1.99
CA MET A 44 -15.76 -4.23 0.70
C MET A 44 -16.22 -5.56 0.10
N ASN A 45 -17.45 -5.56 -0.44
CA ASN A 45 -18.11 -6.74 -1.02
C ASN A 45 -18.30 -7.91 -0.03
N GLN A 46 -18.05 -7.71 1.26
CA GLN A 46 -18.20 -8.73 2.31
C GLN A 46 -17.58 -10.08 1.93
N LEU A 47 -16.38 -10.05 1.37
CA LEU A 47 -15.67 -11.23 0.93
C LEU A 47 -14.81 -11.82 2.03
N ASN A 48 -14.78 -13.15 2.09
CA ASN A 48 -13.88 -13.90 2.94
C ASN A 48 -12.63 -14.23 2.14
N ARG A 49 -11.54 -13.54 2.39
CA ARG A 49 -10.31 -13.64 1.58
C ARG A 49 -9.07 -13.75 2.46
N VAL A 50 -8.08 -14.45 1.93
CA VAL A 50 -6.71 -14.39 2.43
C VAL A 50 -5.78 -14.13 1.25
N GLY A 51 -4.70 -13.43 1.50
CA GLY A 51 -3.74 -13.17 0.44
C GLY A 51 -2.36 -12.91 0.99
N VAL A 52 -1.38 -13.19 0.15
CA VAL A 52 0.03 -12.96 0.42
C VAL A 52 0.66 -12.20 -0.74
N LEU A 53 1.62 -11.37 -0.42
CA LEU A 53 2.43 -10.65 -1.38
C LEU A 53 3.89 -10.68 -0.91
N TYR A 54 4.76 -10.99 -1.84
CA TYR A 54 6.20 -10.79 -1.71
C TYR A 54 6.63 -9.68 -2.68
N ASN A 55 7.42 -8.76 -2.16
CA ASN A 55 7.92 -7.62 -2.91
C ASN A 55 9.42 -7.47 -2.62
N SER A 56 10.21 -7.34 -3.68
CA SER A 56 11.65 -7.08 -3.61
C SER A 56 11.95 -5.75 -4.29
N LEU A 57 12.53 -4.84 -3.53
CA LEU A 57 12.98 -3.54 -4.01
C LEU A 57 14.51 -3.53 -4.13
N ARG A 58 15.00 -3.02 -5.24
CA ARG A 58 16.43 -2.72 -5.43
C ARG A 58 16.63 -1.23 -5.63
N ILE A 59 17.35 -0.61 -4.71
CA ILE A 59 17.66 0.81 -4.72
C ILE A 59 18.90 1.09 -5.57
N ASN A 60 19.94 0.31 -5.33
CA ASN A 60 21.18 0.29 -6.05
C ASN A 60 21.75 -1.15 -6.07
N GLU A 61 22.98 -1.35 -6.49
CA GLU A 61 23.59 -2.68 -6.56
C GLU A 61 23.81 -3.32 -5.19
N SER A 62 24.00 -2.52 -4.14
CA SER A 62 24.27 -2.98 -2.76
C SER A 62 23.06 -2.98 -1.87
N THR A 63 22.10 -2.06 -2.09
CA THR A 63 20.96 -1.87 -1.18
C THR A 63 19.70 -2.51 -1.74
N ALA A 64 19.26 -3.57 -1.09
CA ALA A 64 18.03 -4.27 -1.39
C ALA A 64 17.10 -4.29 -0.17
N MET A 65 15.82 -4.29 -0.43
CA MET A 65 14.76 -4.38 0.58
C MET A 65 13.80 -5.49 0.19
N ASP A 66 13.40 -6.28 1.16
CA ASP A 66 12.38 -7.29 1.00
C ASP A 66 11.17 -6.94 1.85
N ASN A 67 10.00 -7.02 1.26
CA ASN A 67 8.73 -6.82 1.96
C ASN A 67 7.83 -8.04 1.79
N LYS A 68 7.29 -8.53 2.89
CA LYS A 68 6.34 -9.63 2.96
C LYS A 68 5.06 -9.09 3.57
N TYR A 69 3.98 -9.25 2.86
CA TYR A 69 2.66 -8.81 3.29
C TYR A 69 1.68 -9.96 3.21
N ALA A 70 0.88 -10.13 4.24
CA ALA A 70 -0.23 -11.07 4.27
C ALA A 70 -1.45 -10.39 4.86
N PHE A 71 -2.63 -10.76 4.39
CA PHE A 71 -3.90 -10.25 4.93
C PHE A 71 -4.96 -11.32 4.95
N GLY A 72 -5.96 -11.10 5.78
CA GLY A 72 -7.19 -11.88 5.80
C GLY A 72 -8.39 -11.03 6.15
N SER A 73 -9.54 -11.37 5.59
CA SER A 73 -10.83 -10.76 5.93
C SER A 73 -11.91 -11.82 6.10
N ILE A 74 -12.77 -11.61 7.09
CA ILE A 74 -13.95 -12.42 7.36
C ILE A 74 -15.14 -11.48 7.49
N ALA A 75 -16.16 -11.71 6.68
CA ALA A 75 -17.39 -10.93 6.69
C ALA A 75 -18.51 -11.66 7.45
N PHE A 76 -19.15 -10.94 8.34
CA PHE A 76 -20.32 -11.40 9.08
C PHE A 76 -21.55 -10.72 8.47
N GLN A 77 -22.07 -11.33 7.42
CA GLN A 77 -23.12 -10.74 6.58
C GLN A 77 -24.38 -10.38 7.37
N ASP A 78 -24.85 -11.28 8.24
CA ASP A 78 -26.05 -11.07 9.08
C ASP A 78 -25.90 -9.94 10.10
N LYS A 79 -24.67 -9.49 10.36
CA LYS A 79 -24.35 -8.48 11.38
C LYS A 79 -23.77 -7.19 10.80
N ASN A 80 -23.70 -7.08 9.48
CA ASN A 80 -23.21 -5.89 8.78
C ASN A 80 -21.81 -5.43 9.23
N PHE A 81 -20.93 -6.34 9.62
CA PHE A 81 -19.54 -6.01 9.89
C PHE A 81 -18.57 -7.03 9.32
N SER A 82 -17.33 -6.62 9.18
CA SER A 82 -16.22 -7.47 8.78
C SER A 82 -15.06 -7.27 9.73
N LEU A 83 -14.28 -8.34 9.93
CA LEU A 83 -13.01 -8.30 10.61
C LEU A 83 -11.90 -8.51 9.59
N GLY A 84 -10.87 -7.70 9.70
CA GLY A 84 -9.68 -7.81 8.89
C GLY A 84 -8.43 -7.90 9.75
N PHE A 85 -7.44 -8.58 9.25
CA PHE A 85 -6.10 -8.52 9.80
C PHE A 85 -5.10 -8.40 8.66
N ASP A 86 -3.99 -7.76 8.92
CA ASP A 86 -2.85 -7.75 8.01
C ASP A 86 -1.53 -7.77 8.78
N ILE A 87 -0.53 -8.38 8.16
CA ILE A 87 0.83 -8.46 8.67
C ILE A 87 1.75 -7.97 7.58
N ASN A 88 2.59 -7.00 7.91
CA ASN A 88 3.62 -6.51 7.03
C ASN A 88 4.98 -6.68 7.69
N SER A 89 5.93 -7.30 7.02
CA SER A 89 7.31 -7.43 7.48
C SER A 89 8.25 -6.93 6.40
N PHE A 90 8.96 -5.89 6.73
CA PHE A 90 9.89 -5.18 5.89
C PHE A 90 11.32 -5.39 6.40
N ARG A 91 12.23 -5.77 5.52
CA ARG A 91 13.63 -5.98 5.85
C ARG A 91 14.52 -5.16 4.92
N LEU A 92 15.40 -4.37 5.52
CA LEU A 92 16.50 -3.70 4.83
C LEU A 92 17.75 -4.56 4.96
N ASN A 93 18.25 -5.06 3.84
CA ASN A 93 19.29 -6.10 3.86
C ASN A 93 20.65 -5.57 4.37
N ASP A 94 21.00 -4.33 4.02
CA ASP A 94 22.30 -3.74 4.37
C ASP A 94 22.51 -3.58 5.88
N THR A 95 21.50 -3.05 6.57
CA THR A 95 21.55 -2.79 8.02
C THR A 95 21.01 -3.95 8.84
N GLY A 96 20.41 -4.95 8.20
CA GLY A 96 19.67 -5.99 8.90
C GLY A 96 18.46 -5.48 9.65
N MET A 97 17.98 -4.24 9.36
CA MET A 97 16.79 -3.69 9.98
C MET A 97 15.56 -4.46 9.55
N ILE A 98 14.76 -4.89 10.52
CA ILE A 98 13.47 -5.55 10.29
C ILE A 98 12.41 -4.75 11.02
N THR A 99 11.40 -4.31 10.27
CA THR A 99 10.19 -3.68 10.83
C THR A 99 9.00 -4.57 10.52
N SER A 100 8.28 -4.96 11.55
CA SER A 100 7.07 -5.77 11.44
C SER A 100 5.89 -5.03 12.06
N LEU A 101 4.74 -5.09 11.40
CA LEU A 101 3.49 -4.48 11.86
C LEU A 101 2.36 -5.48 11.64
N VAL A 102 1.59 -5.73 12.68
CA VAL A 102 0.36 -6.53 12.64
C VAL A 102 -0.80 -5.61 12.94
N ASN A 103 -1.78 -5.54 12.07
CA ASN A 103 -2.98 -4.73 12.23
C ASN A 103 -4.22 -5.62 12.33
N PHE A 104 -5.13 -5.22 13.21
CA PHE A 104 -6.49 -5.72 13.30
C PHE A 104 -7.45 -4.59 12.97
N SER A 105 -8.42 -4.86 12.11
CA SER A 105 -9.38 -3.88 11.63
C SER A 105 -10.81 -4.37 11.85
N TYR A 106 -11.64 -3.49 12.39
CA TYR A 106 -13.09 -3.66 12.48
C TYR A 106 -13.75 -2.72 11.49
N ILE A 107 -14.55 -3.26 10.60
CA ILE A 107 -15.22 -2.53 9.53
C ILE A 107 -16.73 -2.72 9.67
N TYR A 108 -17.47 -1.63 9.76
CA TYR A 108 -18.93 -1.68 9.80
C TYR A 108 -19.51 -1.29 8.45
N LYS A 109 -20.56 -1.99 7.97
CA LYS A 109 -21.23 -1.72 6.71
C LYS A 109 -22.52 -0.97 6.95
N ILE A 110 -22.63 0.25 6.43
CA ILE A 110 -23.80 1.10 6.46
C ILE A 110 -24.32 1.26 5.04
N GLN A 111 -25.56 0.83 4.79
CA GLN A 111 -26.21 1.09 3.51
C GLN A 111 -26.77 2.52 3.51
N ILE A 112 -26.29 3.37 2.60
CA ILE A 112 -26.76 4.76 2.44
C ILE A 112 -27.93 4.81 1.46
N SER A 113 -27.85 4.02 0.39
CA SER A 113 -28.90 3.88 -0.61
C SER A 113 -28.91 2.45 -1.16
N ASN A 114 -29.86 2.13 -2.05
CA ASN A 114 -29.99 0.78 -2.64
C ASN A 114 -28.70 0.26 -3.29
N TYR A 115 -27.81 1.18 -3.74
CA TYR A 115 -26.58 0.83 -4.46
C TYR A 115 -25.34 1.51 -3.89
N SER A 116 -25.43 2.11 -2.71
CA SER A 116 -24.28 2.83 -2.12
C SER A 116 -24.09 2.45 -0.66
N TYR A 117 -22.84 2.20 -0.31
CA TYR A 117 -22.43 1.79 1.03
C TYR A 117 -21.35 2.70 1.59
N PHE A 118 -21.40 2.90 2.89
CA PHE A 118 -20.39 3.57 3.70
C PHE A 118 -19.76 2.54 4.64
N LEU A 119 -18.46 2.39 4.58
CA LEU A 119 -17.69 1.42 5.34
C LEU A 119 -16.68 2.13 6.25
N PRO A 120 -17.09 2.65 7.42
CA PRO A 120 -16.16 3.14 8.42
C PRO A 120 -15.38 1.98 9.04
N SER A 121 -14.11 2.22 9.37
CA SER A 121 -13.27 1.26 10.06
C SER A 121 -12.37 1.91 11.10
N VAL A 122 -12.00 1.12 12.09
CA VAL A 122 -10.94 1.41 13.05
C VAL A 122 -9.91 0.28 12.99
N SER A 123 -8.64 0.62 13.13
CA SER A 123 -7.54 -0.33 13.13
C SER A 123 -6.66 -0.16 14.34
N LEU A 124 -6.20 -1.31 14.86
CA LEU A 124 -5.27 -1.44 15.97
C LEU A 124 -4.02 -2.15 15.47
N GLY A 125 -2.86 -1.51 15.62
CA GLY A 125 -1.59 -2.03 15.16
C GLY A 125 -0.62 -2.33 16.31
N LEU A 126 0.13 -3.42 16.18
CA LEU A 126 1.27 -3.75 17.01
C LEU A 126 2.51 -3.79 16.13
N GLY A 127 3.41 -2.85 16.32
CA GLY A 127 4.62 -2.70 15.55
C GLY A 127 5.86 -3.06 16.36
N SER A 128 6.84 -3.65 15.67
CA SER A 128 8.18 -3.91 16.20
C SER A 128 9.21 -3.55 15.14
N SER A 129 10.21 -2.79 15.54
CA SER A 129 11.36 -2.50 14.69
C SER A 129 12.63 -2.87 15.43
N ARG A 130 13.52 -3.61 14.77
CA ARG A 130 14.80 -4.03 15.31
C ARG A 130 15.90 -3.88 14.28
N VAL A 131 17.11 -3.55 14.74
CA VAL A 131 18.31 -3.49 13.92
C VAL A 131 19.27 -4.57 14.40
N ASN A 132 19.89 -5.28 13.46
CA ASN A 132 20.99 -6.19 13.82
C ASN A 132 22.29 -5.37 13.92
N VAL A 133 22.71 -5.12 15.17
CA VAL A 133 23.88 -4.30 15.46
C VAL A 133 25.17 -4.92 14.92
N GLU A 134 25.23 -6.27 14.80
CA GLU A 134 26.39 -6.98 14.25
C GLU A 134 26.69 -6.63 12.78
N ASN A 135 25.67 -6.13 12.06
CA ASN A 135 25.83 -5.69 10.67
C ASN A 135 26.20 -4.20 10.54
N LEU A 136 26.28 -3.47 11.66
CA LEU A 136 26.64 -2.08 11.66
C LEU A 136 28.13 -1.93 11.95
N VAL A 137 28.75 -0.96 11.30
CA VAL A 137 30.14 -0.55 11.55
C VAL A 137 30.10 0.84 12.15
N PHE A 138 30.52 0.95 13.40
CA PHE A 138 30.58 2.21 14.13
C PHE A 138 31.90 2.95 13.82
N GLU A 139 31.92 4.26 14.02
CA GLU A 139 33.08 5.09 13.70
C GLU A 139 34.35 4.67 14.45
N ASP A 140 34.21 4.22 15.70
CA ASP A 140 35.29 3.73 16.54
C ASP A 140 35.92 2.42 16.05
N GLN A 141 35.20 1.66 15.22
CA GLN A 141 35.70 0.44 14.61
C GLN A 141 36.56 0.71 13.36
N LEU A 142 36.44 1.92 12.77
CA LEU A 142 37.10 2.28 11.51
C LEU A 142 38.49 2.87 11.76
N ASN A 143 39.53 2.15 11.35
CA ASN A 143 40.86 2.76 11.26
C ASN A 143 41.00 3.43 9.90
N THR A 144 40.86 4.74 9.86
CA THR A 144 40.90 5.53 8.63
C THR A 144 42.26 5.51 7.93
N ALA A 145 43.35 5.20 8.64
CA ALA A 145 44.69 5.13 8.08
C ALA A 145 44.99 3.79 7.40
N THR A 146 44.42 2.71 7.93
CA THR A 146 44.69 1.34 7.42
C THR A 146 43.51 0.71 6.70
N GLY A 147 42.30 1.28 6.82
CA GLY A 147 41.08 0.70 6.33
C GLY A 147 40.63 -0.55 7.12
N PHE A 148 41.29 -0.86 8.24
CA PHE A 148 40.97 -2.00 9.07
C PHE A 148 39.70 -1.72 9.87
N ILE A 149 38.79 -2.71 9.99
CA ILE A 149 37.58 -2.68 10.78
C ILE A 149 37.78 -3.61 11.99
N SER A 150 37.72 -3.08 13.21
CA SER A 150 37.77 -3.91 14.40
C SER A 150 36.44 -4.64 14.61
N THR A 151 36.49 -5.83 15.20
CA THR A 151 35.29 -6.66 15.41
C THR A 151 34.39 -6.19 16.55
N GLU A 152 34.93 -5.43 17.49
CA GLU A 152 34.21 -4.93 18.67
C GLU A 152 34.14 -3.41 18.66
N SER A 153 32.96 -2.84 18.92
CA SER A 153 32.74 -1.42 19.15
C SER A 153 32.73 -1.13 20.63
N ILE A 154 33.42 -0.04 21.00
CA ILE A 154 33.38 0.53 22.35
C ILE A 154 32.38 1.70 22.44
N ASP A 155 31.63 1.98 21.37
CA ASP A 155 30.59 3.00 21.38
C ASP A 155 29.50 2.63 22.39
N PRO A 156 29.20 3.47 23.38
CA PRO A 156 28.18 3.20 24.38
C PRO A 156 26.75 3.09 23.80
N LEU A 157 26.54 3.55 22.57
CA LEU A 157 25.26 3.44 21.86
C LEU A 157 25.06 2.06 21.22
N ALA A 158 26.15 1.35 20.89
CA ALA A 158 26.07 0.06 20.23
C ALA A 158 25.14 -0.96 20.96
N PRO A 159 25.22 -1.16 22.28
CA PRO A 159 24.35 -2.08 22.99
C PRO A 159 22.92 -1.55 23.21
N LEU A 160 22.67 -0.24 23.00
CA LEU A 160 21.35 0.40 23.21
C LEU A 160 20.44 0.29 22.00
N ILE A 161 21.02 0.08 20.81
CA ILE A 161 20.28 -0.07 19.55
C ILE A 161 19.84 -1.54 19.42
N SER A 162 18.70 -1.90 20.02
CA SER A 162 18.22 -3.30 19.89
C SER A 162 16.86 -3.43 19.22
N SER A 163 15.83 -2.92 19.85
CA SER A 163 14.47 -3.02 19.33
C SER A 163 13.54 -1.98 19.95
N VAL A 164 12.52 -1.59 19.20
CA VAL A 164 11.43 -0.77 19.70
C VAL A 164 10.11 -1.45 19.33
N ASN A 165 9.21 -1.53 20.33
CA ASN A 165 7.85 -1.99 20.13
C ASN A 165 6.90 -0.81 20.34
N TYR A 166 5.87 -0.74 19.51
CA TYR A 166 4.90 0.35 19.58
C TYR A 166 3.51 -0.13 19.24
N PHE A 167 2.54 0.61 19.75
CA PHE A 167 1.12 0.45 19.45
C PHE A 167 0.70 1.53 18.48
N ASP A 168 -0.12 1.18 17.50
CA ASP A 168 -0.59 2.07 16.44
C ASP A 168 -2.11 2.10 16.37
N LEU A 169 -2.67 3.27 16.12
CA LEU A 169 -4.09 3.50 15.94
C LEU A 169 -4.37 4.10 14.57
N GLY A 170 -5.36 3.56 13.90
CA GLY A 170 -5.85 4.08 12.64
C GLY A 170 -7.36 4.15 12.57
N ALA A 171 -7.85 5.01 11.70
CA ALA A 171 -9.26 5.11 11.34
C ALA A 171 -9.36 5.33 9.83
N SER A 172 -10.38 4.77 9.22
CA SER A 172 -10.60 4.98 7.79
C SER A 172 -12.07 4.84 7.42
N PHE A 173 -12.40 5.25 6.22
CA PHE A 173 -13.69 4.94 5.62
C PHE A 173 -13.58 4.87 4.10
N ILE A 174 -14.54 4.20 3.50
CA ILE A 174 -14.82 4.27 2.07
C ILE A 174 -16.33 4.46 1.86
N ILE A 175 -16.67 5.18 0.81
CA ILE A 175 -18.00 5.25 0.22
C ILE A 175 -17.87 4.65 -1.17
N HIS A 176 -18.67 3.66 -1.50
CA HIS A 176 -18.63 3.03 -2.80
C HIS A 176 -19.99 2.66 -3.33
N ASN A 177 -20.10 2.55 -4.62
CA ASN A 177 -21.17 1.91 -5.35
C ASN A 177 -20.61 0.97 -6.43
N GLU A 178 -21.44 0.55 -7.37
CA GLU A 178 -21.04 -0.35 -8.47
C GLU A 178 -20.05 0.26 -9.48
N PHE A 179 -19.84 1.57 -9.48
CA PHE A 179 -19.06 2.29 -10.49
C PHE A 179 -17.89 3.05 -9.90
N TYR A 180 -18.05 3.64 -8.72
CA TYR A 180 -17.02 4.47 -8.10
C TYR A 180 -16.85 4.17 -6.62
N MET A 181 -15.70 4.55 -6.13
CA MET A 181 -15.40 4.56 -4.73
C MET A 181 -14.55 5.77 -4.36
N VAL A 182 -14.75 6.28 -3.14
CA VAL A 182 -13.90 7.31 -2.53
C VAL A 182 -13.61 6.89 -1.10
N GLY A 183 -12.38 7.06 -0.66
CA GLY A 183 -11.94 6.69 0.68
C GLY A 183 -11.01 7.72 1.31
N LEU A 184 -10.99 7.68 2.64
CA LEU A 184 -10.05 8.40 3.48
C LEU A 184 -9.44 7.42 4.49
N SER A 185 -8.15 7.51 4.70
CA SER A 185 -7.44 6.73 5.72
C SER A 185 -6.54 7.62 6.57
N LEU A 186 -6.56 7.38 7.87
CA LEU A 186 -5.72 8.03 8.86
C LEU A 186 -4.95 6.94 9.62
N LYS A 187 -3.61 6.99 9.60
CA LYS A 187 -2.74 6.08 10.34
C LYS A 187 -1.93 6.88 11.36
N HIS A 188 -1.43 6.19 12.38
CA HIS A 188 -0.59 6.79 13.43
C HIS A 188 -1.28 7.91 14.21
N LEU A 189 -2.59 7.75 14.50
CA LEU A 189 -3.38 8.75 15.23
C LEU A 189 -2.84 9.03 16.64
N ASN A 190 -2.26 8.02 17.28
CA ASN A 190 -1.63 8.10 18.59
C ASN A 190 -0.16 8.58 18.55
N LYS A 191 0.39 8.85 17.35
CA LYS A 191 1.78 9.29 17.12
C LYS A 191 2.78 8.41 17.90
N PRO A 192 2.86 7.10 17.62
CA PRO A 192 3.69 6.19 18.39
C PRO A 192 5.16 6.61 18.34
N ASN A 193 5.86 6.50 19.48
CA ASN A 193 7.29 6.70 19.54
C ASN A 193 8.01 5.46 18.99
N VAL A 194 8.83 5.64 17.96
CA VAL A 194 9.59 4.59 17.31
C VAL A 194 11.11 4.80 17.39
N SER A 195 11.53 5.65 18.33
CA SER A 195 12.95 5.86 18.59
C SER A 195 13.57 4.68 19.32
N TYR A 196 14.72 4.23 18.85
CA TYR A 196 15.57 3.27 19.57
C TYR A 196 16.22 3.90 20.80
N ASN A 197 16.47 5.22 20.79
CA ASN A 197 16.98 5.96 21.93
C ASN A 197 15.82 6.57 22.71
N LYS A 198 15.69 6.17 23.99
CA LYS A 198 14.63 6.67 24.88
C LYS A 198 14.79 8.16 25.24
N GLU A 199 16.03 8.68 25.17
CA GLU A 199 16.32 10.08 25.49
C GLU A 199 15.96 11.03 24.36
N VAL A 200 15.90 10.53 23.12
CA VAL A 200 15.54 11.32 21.94
C VAL A 200 14.30 10.70 21.30
N PRO A 201 13.10 11.03 21.77
CA PRO A 201 11.87 10.44 21.25
C PRO A 201 11.64 10.88 19.80
N TYR A 202 11.25 9.93 18.96
CA TYR A 202 10.79 10.16 17.59
C TYR A 202 9.38 9.63 17.41
N ALA A 203 8.42 10.55 17.37
CA ALA A 203 7.02 10.22 17.15
C ALA A 203 6.72 10.11 15.67
N LYS A 204 6.10 9.01 15.24
CA LYS A 204 5.60 8.86 13.87
C LYS A 204 4.58 9.96 13.55
N PRO A 205 4.73 10.69 12.44
CA PRO A 205 3.71 11.64 12.02
C PRO A 205 2.41 10.93 11.60
N ILE A 206 1.28 11.63 11.71
CA ILE A 206 0.02 11.13 11.21
C ILE A 206 0.11 11.00 9.68
N SER A 207 -0.29 9.84 9.17
CA SER A 207 -0.43 9.61 7.74
C SER A 207 -1.88 9.83 7.32
N VAL A 208 -2.07 10.60 6.26
CA VAL A 208 -3.39 10.89 5.69
C VAL A 208 -3.43 10.39 4.25
N GLY A 209 -4.32 9.45 3.96
CA GLY A 209 -4.51 8.88 2.63
C GLY A 209 -5.88 9.21 2.06
N ILE A 210 -5.93 9.59 0.80
CA ILE A 210 -7.17 9.79 0.03
C ILE A 210 -7.15 8.83 -1.15
N GLN A 211 -8.21 8.06 -1.32
CA GLN A 211 -8.36 7.09 -2.39
C GLN A 211 -9.58 7.42 -3.25
N ALA A 212 -9.45 7.23 -4.56
CA ALA A 212 -10.56 7.30 -5.49
C ALA A 212 -10.41 6.20 -6.54
N GLY A 213 -11.50 5.58 -6.93
CA GLY A 213 -11.53 4.57 -7.96
C GLY A 213 -12.78 4.66 -8.80
N TYR A 214 -12.65 4.29 -10.07
CA TYR A 214 -13.77 4.20 -10.99
C TYR A 214 -13.62 2.97 -11.89
N GLU A 215 -14.73 2.29 -12.14
CA GLU A 215 -14.79 1.10 -12.97
C GLU A 215 -15.68 1.34 -14.20
N PHE A 216 -15.06 1.28 -15.36
CA PHE A 216 -15.72 1.43 -16.65
C PHE A 216 -16.03 0.06 -17.23
N ASN A 217 -17.26 -0.20 -17.64
CA ASN A 217 -17.57 -1.32 -18.49
C ASN A 217 -17.14 -0.98 -19.92
N ILE A 218 -16.11 -1.66 -20.45
CA ILE A 218 -15.58 -1.41 -21.79
C ILE A 218 -16.22 -2.30 -22.86
N ASN A 219 -17.08 -3.25 -22.46
CA ASN A 219 -17.84 -4.10 -23.37
C ASN A 219 -19.35 -4.15 -23.01
N PRO A 220 -20.04 -2.99 -22.92
CA PRO A 220 -21.42 -2.93 -22.44
C PRO A 220 -22.43 -3.64 -23.37
N PHE A 221 -22.06 -3.86 -24.63
CA PHE A 221 -22.91 -4.51 -25.64
C PHE A 221 -22.48 -5.94 -25.95
N GLU A 222 -21.62 -6.54 -25.15
CA GLU A 222 -21.11 -7.91 -25.30
C GLU A 222 -20.61 -8.22 -26.74
N ARG A 223 -19.87 -7.27 -27.32
CA ARG A 223 -19.33 -7.43 -28.68
C ARG A 223 -18.27 -8.54 -28.71
N SER A 224 -18.24 -9.29 -29.82
CA SER A 224 -17.39 -10.48 -29.98
C SER A 224 -15.88 -10.24 -29.95
N LEU A 225 -15.43 -8.99 -30.06
CA LEU A 225 -13.99 -8.64 -30.07
C LEU A 225 -13.36 -8.70 -28.67
N LEU A 226 -14.13 -8.53 -27.61
CA LEU A 226 -13.68 -8.57 -26.22
C LEU A 226 -14.43 -9.67 -25.47
N PRO A 227 -13.83 -10.29 -24.46
CA PRO A 227 -14.53 -11.18 -23.55
C PRO A 227 -15.78 -10.51 -22.96
N ARG A 228 -16.77 -11.31 -22.62
CA ARG A 228 -18.06 -10.82 -22.09
C ARG A 228 -17.89 -9.90 -20.90
N PHE A 229 -16.95 -10.21 -20.00
CA PHE A 229 -16.65 -9.44 -18.80
C PHE A 229 -15.33 -8.67 -18.97
N SER A 230 -15.42 -7.49 -19.60
CA SER A 230 -14.27 -6.63 -19.83
C SER A 230 -14.49 -5.26 -19.16
N TYR A 231 -13.58 -4.89 -18.28
CA TYR A 231 -13.65 -3.68 -17.48
C TYR A 231 -12.32 -2.94 -17.49
N LEU A 232 -12.38 -1.61 -17.36
CA LEU A 232 -11.24 -0.78 -17.02
C LEU A 232 -11.44 -0.22 -15.62
N TYR A 233 -10.59 -0.59 -14.70
CA TYR A 233 -10.56 -0.05 -13.36
C TYR A 233 -9.43 0.98 -13.24
N THR A 234 -9.76 2.19 -12.83
CA THR A 234 -8.79 3.25 -12.52
C THR A 234 -8.80 3.52 -11.03
N PHE A 235 -7.62 3.63 -10.44
CA PHE A 235 -7.44 3.86 -9.02
C PHE A 235 -6.39 4.92 -8.76
N LEU A 236 -6.77 5.94 -8.00
CA LEU A 236 -5.90 7.01 -7.53
C LEU A 236 -5.71 6.86 -6.02
N ASN A 237 -4.47 6.94 -5.55
CA ASN A 237 -4.11 7.01 -4.15
C ASN A 237 -3.19 8.19 -3.90
N LEU A 238 -3.62 9.08 -3.03
CA LEU A 238 -2.84 10.19 -2.49
C LEU A 238 -2.52 9.86 -1.04
N ASN A 239 -1.26 9.97 -0.64
CA ASN A 239 -0.87 9.78 0.74
C ASN A 239 0.09 10.87 1.17
N LYS A 240 -0.18 11.47 2.33
CA LYS A 240 0.68 12.45 2.99
C LYS A 240 1.15 11.87 4.32
N TYR A 241 2.46 11.79 4.48
CA TYR A 241 3.13 11.31 5.68
C TYR A 241 4.22 12.31 6.09
N GLY A 242 3.98 13.04 7.18
CA GLY A 242 4.85 14.17 7.54
C GLY A 242 4.92 15.21 6.42
N ASP A 243 6.13 15.49 5.95
CA ASP A 243 6.36 16.41 4.84
C ASP A 243 6.36 15.72 3.47
N SER A 244 6.30 14.40 3.43
CA SER A 244 6.28 13.62 2.19
C SER A 244 4.87 13.50 1.63
N THR A 245 4.73 13.65 0.32
CA THR A 245 3.48 13.38 -0.39
C THR A 245 3.74 12.35 -1.49
N TYR A 246 2.89 11.37 -1.58
CA TYR A 246 2.92 10.31 -2.58
C TYR A 246 1.61 10.31 -3.38
N ILE A 247 1.73 10.13 -4.69
CA ILE A 247 0.62 9.99 -5.62
C ILE A 247 0.84 8.70 -6.41
N GLY A 248 -0.13 7.82 -6.41
CA GLY A 248 -0.15 6.61 -7.21
C GLY A 248 -1.41 6.57 -8.08
N LEU A 249 -1.24 6.33 -9.37
CA LEU A 249 -2.31 6.04 -10.32
C LEU A 249 -2.13 4.63 -10.84
N ALA A 250 -3.18 3.84 -10.81
CA ALA A 250 -3.21 2.51 -11.40
C ALA A 250 -4.39 2.39 -12.37
N GLU A 251 -4.13 1.81 -13.52
CA GLU A 251 -5.11 1.52 -14.56
C GLU A 251 -5.03 0.03 -14.87
N GLU A 252 -6.11 -0.70 -14.67
CA GLU A 252 -6.15 -2.15 -14.86
C GLU A 252 -7.30 -2.53 -15.78
N PHE A 253 -6.95 -3.17 -16.88
CA PHE A 253 -7.87 -3.78 -17.84
C PHE A 253 -8.12 -5.21 -17.43
N GLN A 254 -9.37 -5.56 -17.18
CA GLN A 254 -9.81 -6.93 -16.95
C GLN A 254 -10.45 -7.49 -18.23
N PHE A 255 -9.98 -8.64 -18.68
CA PHE A 255 -10.47 -9.35 -19.86
C PHE A 255 -10.83 -10.79 -19.48
N GLY A 256 -12.05 -10.98 -18.98
CA GLY A 256 -12.43 -12.26 -18.38
C GLY A 256 -11.50 -12.63 -17.23
N GLU A 257 -10.75 -13.72 -17.35
CA GLU A 257 -9.84 -14.21 -16.32
C GLU A 257 -8.48 -13.50 -16.27
N PHE A 258 -8.14 -12.73 -17.32
CA PHE A 258 -6.87 -12.03 -17.43
C PHE A 258 -7.01 -10.56 -17.07
N ALA A 259 -6.03 -10.06 -16.33
CA ALA A 259 -5.89 -8.63 -16.04
C ALA A 259 -4.55 -8.10 -16.56
N PHE A 260 -4.57 -6.88 -17.07
CA PHE A 260 -3.38 -6.16 -17.52
C PHE A 260 -3.46 -4.73 -17.04
N GLY A 261 -2.38 -4.19 -16.47
CA GLY A 261 -2.45 -2.85 -15.94
C GLY A 261 -1.14 -2.08 -15.98
N PHE A 262 -1.30 -0.77 -15.83
CA PHE A 262 -0.22 0.20 -15.73
C PHE A 262 -0.30 0.90 -14.38
N THR A 263 0.85 1.22 -13.82
CA THR A 263 0.95 2.03 -12.62
C THR A 263 1.90 3.19 -12.84
N GLN A 264 1.56 4.33 -12.30
CA GLN A 264 2.37 5.54 -12.32
C GLN A 264 2.48 6.04 -10.89
N GLN A 265 3.70 6.34 -10.44
CA GLN A 265 3.95 6.79 -9.08
C GLN A 265 4.83 8.02 -9.10
N ALA A 266 4.42 9.01 -8.33
CA ALA A 266 5.19 10.22 -8.10
C ALA A 266 5.26 10.49 -6.59
N ALA A 267 6.43 10.90 -6.12
CA ALA A 267 6.61 11.34 -4.75
C ALA A 267 7.26 12.72 -4.71
N SER A 268 6.85 13.52 -3.76
CA SER A 268 7.46 14.82 -3.49
C SER A 268 8.56 14.65 -2.47
N ILE A 269 9.80 14.87 -2.94
CA ILE A 269 10.95 15.09 -2.08
C ILE A 269 11.69 16.27 -2.73
N ASN A 270 11.42 17.48 -2.31
CA ASN A 270 11.87 18.77 -2.90
C ASN A 270 11.26 19.15 -4.26
N SER A 271 10.71 18.24 -5.03
CA SER A 271 9.95 18.49 -6.25
C SER A 271 9.14 17.28 -6.65
N PHE A 272 7.99 17.47 -7.31
CA PHE A 272 7.27 16.35 -7.92
C PHE A 272 8.11 15.78 -9.06
N ALA A 273 8.41 14.49 -8.96
CA ALA A 273 9.05 13.74 -10.02
C ALA A 273 8.29 12.42 -10.21
N LEU A 274 8.13 11.97 -11.46
CA LEU A 274 7.67 10.62 -11.73
C LEU A 274 8.79 9.67 -11.32
N ASN A 275 8.59 8.91 -10.27
CA ASN A 275 9.60 8.02 -9.72
C ASN A 275 9.61 6.67 -10.44
N ASN A 276 8.40 6.12 -10.72
CA ASN A 276 8.25 4.78 -11.27
C ASN A 276 7.08 4.71 -12.26
N ILE A 277 7.27 3.87 -13.27
CA ILE A 277 6.21 3.36 -14.14
C ILE A 277 6.20 1.85 -13.99
N GLY A 278 5.05 1.25 -13.77
CA GLY A 278 4.92 -0.19 -13.56
C GLY A 278 3.97 -0.86 -14.53
N LEU A 279 4.18 -2.15 -14.71
CA LEU A 279 3.30 -3.05 -15.44
C LEU A 279 2.77 -4.09 -14.47
N THR A 280 1.48 -4.40 -14.56
CA THR A 280 0.85 -5.46 -13.79
C THR A 280 0.23 -6.49 -14.72
N MET A 281 0.26 -7.74 -14.28
CA MET A 281 -0.44 -8.86 -14.89
C MET A 281 -1.21 -9.61 -13.82
N GLY A 282 -2.41 -10.05 -14.13
CA GLY A 282 -3.25 -10.83 -13.24
C GLY A 282 -3.88 -12.01 -13.95
N LEU A 283 -4.11 -13.08 -13.20
CA LEU A 283 -4.82 -14.27 -13.66
C LEU A 283 -5.73 -14.74 -12.53
N ALA A 284 -7.02 -14.71 -12.77
CA ALA A 284 -8.04 -15.19 -11.83
C ALA A 284 -8.50 -16.59 -12.25
N LEU A 285 -8.16 -17.60 -11.47
CA LEU A 285 -8.56 -18.99 -11.68
C LEU A 285 -9.43 -19.47 -10.54
N GLU A 286 -10.68 -19.70 -10.80
CA GLU A 286 -11.65 -20.13 -9.77
C GLU A 286 -11.66 -19.20 -8.56
N ASN A 287 -11.10 -19.66 -7.46
CA ASN A 287 -11.01 -18.92 -6.19
C ASN A 287 -9.63 -18.28 -5.99
N PHE A 288 -8.69 -18.50 -6.90
CA PHE A 288 -7.35 -17.94 -6.83
C PHE A 288 -7.20 -16.75 -7.76
N ASP A 289 -6.50 -15.74 -7.26
CA ASP A 289 -6.14 -14.56 -8.03
C ASP A 289 -4.62 -14.34 -7.90
N PHE A 290 -3.91 -14.62 -8.99
CA PHE A 290 -2.47 -14.45 -9.10
C PHE A 290 -2.15 -13.06 -9.63
N GLY A 291 -1.08 -12.46 -9.14
CA GLY A 291 -0.62 -11.16 -9.59
C GLY A 291 0.89 -11.09 -9.70
N LEU A 292 1.32 -10.47 -10.77
CA LEU A 292 2.70 -10.12 -11.04
C LEU A 292 2.77 -8.62 -11.30
N HIS A 293 3.74 -7.94 -10.71
CA HIS A 293 3.97 -6.53 -10.95
C HIS A 293 5.47 -6.24 -11.03
N TYR A 294 5.83 -5.37 -11.97
CA TYR A 294 7.20 -4.88 -12.10
C TYR A 294 7.20 -3.37 -12.33
N ASN A 295 7.97 -2.66 -11.48
CA ASN A 295 8.19 -1.22 -11.59
C ASN A 295 9.54 -0.93 -12.23
N PHE A 296 9.52 -0.09 -13.26
CA PHE A 296 10.71 0.42 -13.94
C PHE A 296 11.14 1.74 -13.27
N PRO A 297 12.38 1.83 -12.77
CA PRO A 297 12.86 3.05 -12.18
C PRO A 297 13.07 4.13 -13.23
N ASN A 298 12.52 5.32 -13.00
CA ASN A 298 12.82 6.49 -13.82
C ASN A 298 14.01 7.25 -13.21
N ARG A 299 15.23 6.82 -13.54
CA ARG A 299 16.46 7.39 -13.00
C ARG A 299 16.89 8.59 -13.84
N LYS A 300 16.65 9.80 -13.37
CA LYS A 300 17.28 11.00 -13.90
C LYS A 300 18.39 11.46 -12.95
N PRO A 301 19.50 12.01 -13.46
CA PRO A 301 20.54 12.61 -12.62
C PRO A 301 19.92 13.68 -11.69
N GLY A 302 20.16 13.59 -10.38
CA GLY A 302 19.62 14.51 -9.38
C GLY A 302 18.17 14.24 -8.94
N THR A 303 17.52 13.20 -9.45
CA THR A 303 16.22 12.77 -8.94
C THR A 303 16.36 11.79 -7.78
N VAL A 304 15.43 11.91 -6.87
CA VAL A 304 15.29 11.10 -5.68
C VAL A 304 14.95 9.67 -6.05
N PHE A 305 15.35 8.79 -5.16
CA PHE A 305 15.01 7.41 -4.95
C PHE A 305 13.92 6.83 -5.86
N SER A 306 14.33 6.03 -6.82
CA SER A 306 13.46 5.36 -7.77
C SER A 306 13.89 3.89 -7.87
N PRO A 307 13.42 3.02 -6.95
CA PRO A 307 13.81 1.61 -6.94
C PRO A 307 13.16 0.84 -8.09
N SER A 308 13.83 -0.21 -8.57
CA SER A 308 13.13 -1.26 -9.30
C SER A 308 12.40 -2.14 -8.29
N ILE A 309 11.13 -2.47 -8.58
CA ILE A 309 10.29 -3.24 -7.67
C ILE A 309 9.69 -4.40 -8.42
N PHE A 310 9.85 -5.59 -7.85
CA PHE A 310 9.20 -6.80 -8.31
C PHE A 310 8.23 -7.27 -7.24
N GLU A 311 6.97 -7.53 -7.63
CA GLU A 311 5.95 -8.07 -6.72
C GLU A 311 5.33 -9.33 -7.29
N LEU A 312 5.15 -10.32 -6.42
CA LEU A 312 4.40 -11.53 -6.68
C LEU A 312 3.31 -11.67 -5.63
N SER A 313 2.09 -12.01 -6.05
CA SER A 313 0.96 -12.10 -5.13
C SER A 313 0.02 -13.24 -5.47
N ILE A 314 -0.60 -13.77 -4.42
CA ILE A 314 -1.65 -14.80 -4.51
C ILE A 314 -2.73 -14.40 -3.52
N ILE A 315 -3.98 -14.37 -3.98
CA ILE A 315 -5.16 -14.15 -3.15
C ILE A 315 -6.08 -15.35 -3.32
N PHE A 316 -6.56 -15.90 -2.23
CA PHE A 316 -7.55 -16.96 -2.20
C PHE A 316 -8.86 -16.42 -1.62
N ASP A 317 -9.95 -16.59 -2.38
CA ASP A 317 -11.30 -16.19 -1.99
C ASP A 317 -12.11 -17.44 -1.66
N PHE A 318 -12.50 -17.58 -0.40
CA PHE A 318 -13.30 -18.70 0.08
C PHE A 318 -14.76 -18.32 0.33
N SER A 319 -15.20 -17.17 -0.18
CA SER A 319 -16.58 -16.72 -0.12
C SER A 319 -17.49 -17.65 -0.95
N ILE A 320 -18.53 -18.16 -0.34
CA ILE A 320 -19.47 -19.10 -1.00
C ILE A 320 -20.14 -18.43 -2.20
N TYR A 321 -20.49 -17.16 -2.09
CA TYR A 321 -21.24 -16.43 -3.11
C TYR A 321 -20.45 -16.15 -4.38
N ARG A 322 -19.15 -15.87 -4.28
CA ARG A 322 -18.30 -15.63 -5.46
C ARG A 322 -18.13 -16.88 -6.33
N ARG A 323 -18.23 -18.05 -5.74
CA ARG A 323 -18.21 -19.33 -6.48
C ARG A 323 -19.30 -19.43 -7.54
N ASN A 324 -20.49 -18.85 -7.27
CA ASN A 324 -21.63 -18.90 -8.17
C ASN A 324 -21.58 -17.82 -9.26
N ASN A 325 -20.76 -16.77 -9.08
CA ASN A 325 -20.62 -15.62 -9.98
C ASN A 325 -19.31 -15.63 -10.76
N ARG A 326 -18.81 -16.80 -11.09
CA ARG A 326 -17.64 -16.94 -11.97
C ARG A 326 -17.87 -16.17 -13.26
N GLY A 327 -16.98 -15.25 -13.57
CA GLY A 327 -17.07 -14.36 -14.73
C GLY A 327 -17.46 -12.93 -14.44
N LEU A 328 -17.81 -12.58 -13.20
CA LEU A 328 -18.01 -11.21 -12.78
C LEU A 328 -16.76 -10.73 -12.04
N TYR A 329 -15.74 -10.32 -12.77
CA TYR A 329 -14.45 -9.88 -12.21
C TYR A 329 -14.44 -8.39 -11.85
N LYS A 330 -15.59 -7.80 -11.62
CA LYS A 330 -15.70 -6.42 -11.17
C LYS A 330 -15.09 -6.23 -9.79
N LYS A 331 -14.29 -5.18 -9.62
CA LYS A 331 -13.73 -4.81 -8.34
C LYS A 331 -14.71 -4.10 -7.43
N LEU A 332 -15.63 -3.32 -8.02
CA LEU A 332 -16.61 -2.51 -7.32
C LEU A 332 -18.02 -3.12 -7.31
N GLN A 333 -18.15 -4.38 -7.70
CA GLN A 333 -19.45 -5.05 -7.70
C GLN A 333 -20.04 -5.09 -6.29
N ILE A 334 -21.32 -4.80 -6.20
CA ILE A 334 -22.13 -4.98 -5.00
C ILE A 334 -22.93 -6.27 -5.20
N ASP A 335 -22.60 -7.29 -4.42
CA ASP A 335 -23.38 -8.53 -4.40
C ASP A 335 -24.66 -8.29 -3.56
N ASN A 336 -25.71 -7.85 -4.22
CA ASN A 336 -27.06 -7.79 -3.64
C ASN A 336 -27.73 -9.16 -3.82
N TYR A 337 -27.28 -10.15 -3.08
CA TYR A 337 -28.02 -11.40 -2.94
C TYR A 337 -28.80 -11.39 -1.61
N TYR A 338 -30.02 -10.89 -1.69
CA TYR A 338 -31.10 -11.18 -0.76
C TYR A 338 -32.32 -11.64 -1.55
#